data_4acf96f126d901fb3d11381b959f6702
#
_entry.id   4acf96f126d901fb3d11381b959f6702
#
_cell.length_a   1.000
_cell.length_b   1.000
_cell.length_c   1.000
_cell.angle_alpha   90.00
_cell.angle_beta   90.00
_cell.angle_gamma   90.00
#
_symmetry.space_group_name_H-M   'P 1'
#
loop_
_entity.id
_entity.type
_entity.pdbx_description
1 polymer ?
#
loop_
_entity_poly.entity_id
_entity_poly.type
_entity_poly.pdbx_seq_one_letter_code
_entity_poly.pdbx_strand_id
1 'polypeptide(L)'
;MNDMERHRLDRVAEGMRPSARFTGRWLGVGLAGWLVVAALAAWDRVGQMARADDYDLAIASLQQTEESNASNQRAVEAARQLQGARPAVLLRVLEGMKRATPVGRNYLSGVAGTLFQRDSIYLRSQLESFLLDTTQDGEARYLVFEWLTEGQEALRDQMLDGFRDDPSLELRYAAIGRAIDRLDKNPELAVLRKLLDQSRHPSQIETLAKKLKESGETVDQAKVFGFLMTWDVIGPFDNHEQKHFHTVYPVERDLLDKPFDPSQKYSGKSGEVGWQSITTEEATGIVDLAESFNKEKGAIVYARTVFRCEQPQEVEVRLGCINANKLWVNGQEVFTHEVYHAGMSIDQYIGSVKMKAGDNEIVLKICQNEQTESWAQRWQFQLRISDATGKAVLAQNR
;
A
#
# COMPACT_ATOMS: atom_id res chain seq x y z
N MET A 1 -8.81 42.52 -21.88
CA MET A 1 -9.90 42.52 -20.87
C MET A 1 -10.80 43.68 -21.23
N ASN A 2 -11.92 43.36 -21.88
CA ASN A 2 -12.81 44.32 -22.56
C ASN A 2 -13.80 44.96 -21.59
N ASP A 3 -14.09 46.24 -21.84
CA ASP A 3 -15.00 47.12 -21.07
C ASP A 3 -16.46 46.64 -20.90
N MET A 4 -16.82 45.47 -21.36
CA MET A 4 -18.17 44.91 -21.25
C MET A 4 -18.43 44.12 -19.94
N GLU A 5 -17.43 43.83 -19.14
CA GLU A 5 -17.60 43.11 -17.85
C GLU A 5 -17.75 44.04 -16.64
N ARG A 6 -17.42 45.32 -16.77
CA ARG A 6 -17.60 46.33 -15.68
C ARG A 6 -19.04 46.82 -15.51
N HIS A 7 -19.87 46.68 -16.52
CA HIS A 7 -21.26 47.15 -16.47
C HIS A 7 -22.29 46.19 -15.91
N ARG A 8 -21.86 44.97 -15.49
CA ARG A 8 -22.78 43.96 -14.95
C ARG A 8 -22.80 43.87 -13.41
N LEU A 9 -21.87 44.49 -12.73
CA LEU A 9 -21.76 44.45 -11.26
C LEU A 9 -22.38 45.66 -10.56
N ASP A 10 -22.74 46.75 -11.28
CA ASP A 10 -23.30 47.97 -10.68
C ASP A 10 -24.84 48.02 -10.67
N ARG A 11 -25.55 46.97 -11.08
CA ARG A 11 -27.02 46.93 -11.13
C ARG A 11 -27.72 46.06 -10.09
N VAL A 12 -27.03 45.53 -9.12
CA VAL A 12 -27.62 44.70 -8.03
C VAL A 12 -27.63 45.41 -6.68
N ALA A 13 -27.08 46.64 -6.57
CA ALA A 13 -26.95 47.34 -5.31
C ALA A 13 -28.01 48.44 -5.05
N GLU A 14 -29.02 48.61 -5.94
CA GLU A 14 -30.11 49.58 -5.70
C GLU A 14 -31.46 48.87 -5.70
N GLY A 15 -31.93 48.52 -4.54
CA GLY A 15 -33.33 48.10 -4.39
C GLY A 15 -33.59 47.20 -3.19
N MET A 16 -33.53 47.75 -1.98
CA MET A 16 -34.41 47.38 -0.85
C MET A 16 -34.08 48.21 0.39
N ARG A 17 -34.77 49.36 0.51
CA ARG A 17 -34.95 50.03 1.81
C ARG A 17 -36.24 49.49 2.43
N PRO A 18 -36.25 49.03 3.68
CA PRO A 18 -37.50 48.71 4.36
C PRO A 18 -38.06 49.96 5.05
N SER A 19 -39.25 50.37 4.64
CA SER A 19 -40.10 51.26 5.42
C SER A 19 -41.29 50.43 5.92
N ALA A 20 -41.38 50.18 7.21
CA ALA A 20 -42.67 50.11 7.92
C ALA A 20 -42.43 49.96 9.43
N ARG A 21 -42.76 51.01 10.14
CA ARG A 21 -43.00 51.01 11.58
C ARG A 21 -44.26 50.19 11.83
N PHE A 22 -44.18 49.13 12.61
CA PHE A 22 -45.34 48.49 13.24
C PHE A 22 -45.16 48.56 14.75
N THR A 23 -45.94 49.47 15.40
CA THR A 23 -46.25 49.46 16.81
C THR A 23 -47.47 48.56 16.99
N GLY A 24 -47.38 47.47 17.71
CA GLY A 24 -48.55 46.61 17.97
C GLY A 24 -48.23 45.49 18.96
N ARG A 25 -48.51 45.75 20.22
CA ARG A 25 -48.96 44.87 21.32
C ARG A 25 -48.51 43.38 21.24
N TRP A 26 -47.54 43.04 22.05
CA TRP A 26 -47.29 41.68 22.52
C TRP A 26 -48.29 41.31 23.59
N LEU A 27 -49.18 40.35 23.32
CA LEU A 27 -49.89 39.54 24.29
C LEU A 27 -49.99 38.11 23.77
N GLY A 28 -49.38 37.22 24.48
CA GLY A 28 -49.79 35.81 24.56
C GLY A 28 -49.43 34.89 23.40
N VAL A 29 -48.17 34.57 23.20
CA VAL A 29 -47.83 33.27 22.59
C VAL A 29 -47.27 32.39 23.69
N GLY A 30 -48.21 31.68 24.31
CA GLY A 30 -47.95 30.81 25.43
C GLY A 30 -47.07 29.61 25.08
N LEU A 31 -46.62 28.92 26.10
CA LEU A 31 -45.86 27.67 26.20
C LEU A 31 -46.01 26.63 25.03
N ALA A 32 -47.12 26.70 24.29
CA ALA A 32 -47.37 25.84 23.14
C ALA A 32 -46.43 26.06 21.94
N GLY A 33 -45.98 27.32 21.68
CA GLY A 33 -45.07 27.63 20.60
C GLY A 33 -43.65 27.13 20.86
N TRP A 34 -43.22 27.14 22.12
CA TRP A 34 -41.89 26.60 22.49
C TRP A 34 -41.85 25.07 22.44
N LEU A 35 -42.97 24.38 22.74
CA LEU A 35 -43.08 22.94 22.63
C LEU A 35 -43.06 22.44 21.19
N VAL A 36 -43.67 23.19 20.24
CA VAL A 36 -43.66 22.84 18.81
C VAL A 36 -42.25 23.04 18.23
N VAL A 37 -41.57 24.15 18.56
CA VAL A 37 -40.18 24.39 18.10
C VAL A 37 -39.22 23.36 18.72
N ALA A 38 -39.38 23.02 20.00
CA ALA A 38 -38.60 21.98 20.66
C ALA A 38 -38.87 20.58 20.07
N ALA A 39 -40.14 20.28 19.74
CA ALA A 39 -40.50 19.01 19.09
C ALA A 39 -39.96 18.92 17.67
N LEU A 40 -40.05 19.99 16.87
CA LEU A 40 -39.46 20.04 15.54
C LEU A 40 -37.93 19.92 15.56
N ALA A 41 -37.26 20.59 16.52
CA ALA A 41 -35.82 20.45 16.72
C ALA A 41 -35.43 19.04 17.23
N ALA A 42 -36.28 18.38 18.04
CA ALA A 42 -36.07 17.00 18.46
C ALA A 42 -36.28 16.02 17.29
N TRP A 43 -37.31 16.23 16.48
CA TRP A 43 -37.55 15.42 15.26
C TRP A 43 -36.44 15.59 14.23
N ASP A 44 -35.93 16.81 14.05
CA ASP A 44 -34.78 17.05 13.15
C ASP A 44 -33.50 16.36 13.70
N ARG A 45 -33.27 16.38 15.02
CA ARG A 45 -32.17 15.63 15.67
C ARG A 45 -32.31 14.11 15.52
N VAL A 46 -33.51 13.57 15.72
CA VAL A 46 -33.77 12.13 15.53
C VAL A 46 -33.58 11.73 14.05
N GLY A 47 -34.10 12.55 13.12
CA GLY A 47 -33.85 12.35 11.69
C GLY A 47 -32.39 12.50 11.29
N GLN A 48 -31.62 13.35 11.97
CA GLN A 48 -30.16 13.49 11.75
C GLN A 48 -29.39 12.30 12.34
N MET A 49 -29.78 11.76 13.51
CA MET A 49 -29.20 10.55 14.09
C MET A 49 -29.47 9.32 13.22
N ALA A 50 -30.72 9.11 12.78
CA ALA A 50 -31.07 7.99 11.89
C ALA A 50 -30.26 8.02 10.57
N ARG A 51 -30.06 9.23 9.97
CA ARG A 51 -29.24 9.38 8.78
C ARG A 51 -27.73 9.20 9.06
N ALA A 52 -27.28 9.50 10.29
CA ALA A 52 -25.89 9.26 10.68
C ALA A 52 -25.60 7.76 10.75
N ASP A 53 -26.50 6.97 11.33
CA ASP A 53 -26.39 5.50 11.40
C ASP A 53 -26.40 4.88 9.99
N ASP A 54 -27.22 5.39 9.07
CA ASP A 54 -27.26 4.94 7.68
C ASP A 54 -25.92 5.17 6.95
N TYR A 55 -25.22 6.27 7.22
CA TYR A 55 -23.90 6.53 6.62
C TYR A 55 -22.81 5.62 7.20
N ASP A 56 -22.86 5.29 8.48
CA ASP A 56 -21.93 4.34 9.09
C ASP A 56 -22.11 2.93 8.51
N LEU A 57 -23.35 2.50 8.30
CA LEU A 57 -23.64 1.24 7.62
C LEU A 57 -23.13 1.23 6.16
N ALA A 58 -23.29 2.33 5.44
CA ALA A 58 -22.76 2.46 4.07
C ALA A 58 -21.22 2.43 4.06
N ILE A 59 -20.54 3.15 4.97
CA ILE A 59 -19.09 3.10 5.12
C ILE A 59 -18.63 1.67 5.46
N ALA A 60 -19.28 1.00 6.42
CA ALA A 60 -18.96 -0.36 6.79
C ALA A 60 -19.16 -1.35 5.63
N SER A 61 -20.20 -1.16 4.81
CA SER A 61 -20.41 -1.94 3.60
C SER A 61 -19.26 -1.78 2.60
N LEU A 62 -18.76 -0.55 2.40
CA LEU A 62 -17.62 -0.29 1.53
C LEU A 62 -16.33 -0.89 2.09
N GLN A 63 -16.10 -0.80 3.40
CA GLN A 63 -14.91 -1.37 4.05
C GLN A 63 -14.76 -2.87 3.80
N GLN A 64 -15.87 -3.61 3.69
CA GLN A 64 -15.90 -5.07 3.51
C GLN A 64 -16.08 -5.49 2.05
N THR A 65 -15.91 -4.56 1.09
CA THR A 65 -16.08 -4.88 -0.33
C THR A 65 -14.96 -5.79 -0.82
N GLU A 66 -15.33 -6.91 -1.43
CA GLU A 66 -14.44 -7.90 -2.02
C GLU A 66 -14.59 -7.95 -3.55
N GLU A 67 -13.67 -8.62 -4.23
CA GLU A 67 -13.69 -8.82 -5.69
C GLU A 67 -14.78 -9.84 -6.12
N SER A 68 -16.04 -9.50 -5.89
CA SER A 68 -17.18 -10.30 -6.36
C SER A 68 -18.30 -9.42 -6.92
N ASN A 69 -19.07 -9.92 -7.90
CA ASN A 69 -20.17 -9.18 -8.51
C ASN A 69 -21.22 -8.73 -7.49
N ALA A 70 -21.58 -9.61 -6.53
CA ALA A 70 -22.56 -9.30 -5.50
C ALA A 70 -22.04 -8.25 -4.50
N SER A 71 -20.76 -8.29 -4.16
CA SER A 71 -20.09 -7.30 -3.31
C SER A 71 -20.03 -5.95 -4.02
N ASN A 72 -19.65 -5.93 -5.28
CA ASN A 72 -19.57 -4.71 -6.08
C ASN A 72 -20.93 -4.01 -6.26
N GLN A 73 -22.04 -4.74 -6.44
CA GLN A 73 -23.37 -4.14 -6.52
C GLN A 73 -23.75 -3.40 -5.23
N ARG A 74 -23.52 -4.03 -4.07
CA ARG A 74 -23.75 -3.39 -2.75
C ARG A 74 -22.87 -2.17 -2.55
N ALA A 75 -21.61 -2.27 -2.97
CA ALA A 75 -20.64 -1.16 -2.89
C ALA A 75 -21.07 0.04 -3.72
N VAL A 76 -21.57 -0.17 -4.95
CA VAL A 76 -22.08 0.90 -5.81
C VAL A 76 -23.27 1.63 -5.15
N GLU A 77 -24.17 0.90 -4.51
CA GLU A 77 -25.33 1.49 -3.83
C GLU A 77 -24.91 2.29 -2.59
N ALA A 78 -24.04 1.72 -1.74
CA ALA A 78 -23.48 2.41 -0.60
C ALA A 78 -22.68 3.66 -1.00
N ALA A 79 -21.88 3.59 -2.06
CA ALA A 79 -21.15 4.73 -2.59
C ALA A 79 -22.08 5.86 -3.08
N ARG A 80 -23.16 5.52 -3.81
CA ARG A 80 -24.19 6.51 -4.24
C ARG A 80 -24.85 7.20 -3.05
N GLN A 81 -25.19 6.43 -2.02
CA GLN A 81 -25.77 6.99 -0.79
C GLN A 81 -24.83 7.99 -0.14
N LEU A 82 -23.56 7.63 0.02
CA LEU A 82 -22.53 8.50 0.62
C LEU A 82 -22.22 9.72 -0.27
N GLN A 83 -22.17 9.56 -1.60
CA GLN A 83 -22.01 10.67 -2.52
C GLN A 83 -23.15 11.69 -2.43
N GLY A 84 -24.35 11.27 -2.04
CA GLY A 84 -25.48 12.14 -1.75
C GLY A 84 -25.44 12.82 -0.36
N ALA A 85 -24.51 12.43 0.50
CA ALA A 85 -24.41 12.95 1.86
C ALA A 85 -23.95 14.41 1.93
N ARG A 86 -24.11 15.03 3.12
CA ARG A 86 -23.54 16.36 3.40
C ARG A 86 -22.02 16.29 3.44
N PRO A 87 -21.29 17.33 3.02
CA PRO A 87 -19.81 17.34 3.05
C PRO A 87 -19.20 17.04 4.43
N ALA A 88 -19.89 17.31 5.53
CA ALA A 88 -19.46 16.94 6.89
C ALA A 88 -19.22 15.44 7.10
N VAL A 89 -19.75 14.57 6.23
CA VAL A 89 -19.51 13.11 6.26
C VAL A 89 -18.11 12.75 5.73
N LEU A 90 -17.44 13.69 5.03
CA LEU A 90 -16.13 13.46 4.43
C LEU A 90 -15.10 12.87 5.40
N LEU A 91 -14.97 13.44 6.60
CA LEU A 91 -13.99 12.95 7.58
C LEU A 91 -14.26 11.50 7.99
N ARG A 92 -15.52 11.11 8.17
CA ARG A 92 -15.91 9.72 8.49
C ARG A 92 -15.59 8.75 7.35
N VAL A 93 -15.75 9.21 6.11
CA VAL A 93 -15.37 8.42 4.92
C VAL A 93 -13.86 8.22 4.87
N LEU A 94 -13.08 9.26 5.12
CA LEU A 94 -11.61 9.18 5.19
C LEU A 94 -11.14 8.25 6.33
N GLU A 95 -11.71 8.39 7.54
CA GLU A 95 -11.46 7.48 8.68
C GLU A 95 -11.79 6.02 8.36
N GLY A 96 -12.84 5.82 7.55
CA GLY A 96 -13.26 4.50 7.07
C GLY A 96 -12.20 3.78 6.25
N MET A 97 -11.30 4.49 5.57
CA MET A 97 -10.27 3.88 4.73
C MET A 97 -9.28 3.02 5.53
N LYS A 98 -9.03 3.32 6.80
CA LYS A 98 -8.08 2.60 7.66
C LYS A 98 -8.39 1.10 7.82
N ARG A 99 -9.66 0.70 7.74
CA ARG A 99 -10.12 -0.69 7.93
C ARG A 99 -10.67 -1.31 6.66
N ALA A 100 -10.52 -0.65 5.54
CA ALA A 100 -11.10 -1.08 4.29
C ALA A 100 -10.20 -2.10 3.58
N THR A 101 -10.84 -3.06 2.88
CA THR A 101 -10.15 -3.87 1.89
C THR A 101 -9.58 -2.97 0.79
N PRO A 102 -8.62 -3.43 -0.03
CA PRO A 102 -8.10 -2.63 -1.15
C PRO A 102 -9.22 -2.14 -2.09
N VAL A 103 -10.20 -3.00 -2.42
CA VAL A 103 -11.36 -2.62 -3.25
C VAL A 103 -12.24 -1.60 -2.53
N GLY A 104 -12.53 -1.82 -1.25
CA GLY A 104 -13.30 -0.91 -0.41
C GLY A 104 -12.65 0.47 -0.30
N ARG A 105 -11.34 0.52 -0.17
CA ARG A 105 -10.56 1.76 -0.12
C ARG A 105 -10.71 2.57 -1.41
N ASN A 106 -10.67 1.93 -2.58
CA ASN A 106 -10.90 2.62 -3.85
C ASN A 106 -12.30 3.26 -3.92
N TYR A 107 -13.34 2.57 -3.45
CA TYR A 107 -14.69 3.15 -3.37
C TYR A 107 -14.75 4.34 -2.40
N LEU A 108 -14.19 4.21 -1.21
CA LEU A 108 -14.16 5.28 -0.20
C LEU A 108 -13.38 6.50 -0.69
N SER A 109 -12.24 6.30 -1.36
CA SER A 109 -11.45 7.36 -1.98
C SER A 109 -12.26 8.14 -3.04
N GLY A 110 -12.97 7.44 -3.92
CA GLY A 110 -13.84 8.07 -4.92
C GLY A 110 -15.01 8.84 -4.31
N VAL A 111 -15.62 8.32 -3.23
CA VAL A 111 -16.66 9.02 -2.45
C VAL A 111 -16.08 10.26 -1.78
N ALA A 112 -14.92 10.13 -1.13
CA ALA A 112 -14.25 11.25 -0.46
C ALA A 112 -13.94 12.39 -1.44
N GLY A 113 -13.41 12.09 -2.62
CA GLY A 113 -13.17 13.07 -3.67
C GLY A 113 -14.44 13.80 -4.11
N THR A 114 -15.55 13.06 -4.28
CA THR A 114 -16.85 13.66 -4.63
C THR A 114 -17.38 14.60 -3.53
N LEU A 115 -17.24 14.20 -2.26
CA LEU A 115 -17.67 15.04 -1.13
C LEU A 115 -16.79 16.29 -0.98
N PHE A 116 -15.48 16.15 -1.20
CA PHE A 116 -14.55 17.26 -1.14
C PHE A 116 -14.85 18.34 -2.17
N GLN A 117 -15.18 17.98 -3.41
CA GLN A 117 -15.48 18.91 -4.50
C GLN A 117 -16.77 19.72 -4.29
N ARG A 118 -17.67 19.32 -3.41
CA ARG A 118 -19.00 19.94 -3.28
C ARG A 118 -19.01 21.22 -2.45
N ASP A 119 -18.35 21.27 -1.35
CA ASP A 119 -18.13 22.45 -0.49
C ASP A 119 -17.42 22.00 0.81
N SER A 120 -16.13 21.88 0.78
CA SER A 120 -15.33 21.43 1.93
C SER A 120 -14.48 22.54 2.56
N ILE A 121 -14.59 23.75 2.05
CA ILE A 121 -13.74 24.86 2.52
C ILE A 121 -13.84 25.11 4.03
N TYR A 122 -15.02 24.88 4.61
CA TYR A 122 -15.25 25.01 6.05
C TYR A 122 -14.65 23.83 6.86
N LEU A 123 -14.25 22.73 6.20
CA LEU A 123 -13.58 21.60 6.83
C LEU A 123 -12.06 21.71 6.84
N ARG A 124 -11.50 22.81 6.32
CA ARG A 124 -10.05 22.94 6.12
C ARG A 124 -9.26 22.62 7.40
N SER A 125 -9.65 23.19 8.54
CA SER A 125 -8.96 22.92 9.82
C SER A 125 -9.04 21.48 10.28
N GLN A 126 -10.18 20.81 10.07
CA GLN A 126 -10.34 19.39 10.40
C GLN A 126 -9.52 18.51 9.44
N LEU A 127 -9.45 18.86 8.14
CA LEU A 127 -8.62 18.16 7.16
C LEU A 127 -7.13 18.33 7.48
N GLU A 128 -6.68 19.54 7.89
CA GLU A 128 -5.31 19.77 8.36
C GLU A 128 -4.99 18.90 9.58
N SER A 129 -5.91 18.81 10.55
CA SER A 129 -5.75 17.94 11.72
C SER A 129 -5.71 16.46 11.34
N PHE A 130 -6.57 16.02 10.40
CA PHE A 130 -6.58 14.66 9.87
C PHE A 130 -5.26 14.29 9.18
N LEU A 131 -4.74 15.21 8.35
CA LEU A 131 -3.45 15.01 7.66
C LEU A 131 -2.30 14.80 8.64
N LEU A 132 -2.27 15.54 9.75
CA LEU A 132 -1.20 15.44 10.75
C LEU A 132 -1.35 14.27 11.71
N ASP A 133 -2.51 13.64 11.78
CA ASP A 133 -2.74 12.45 12.61
C ASP A 133 -2.17 11.20 11.93
N THR A 134 -0.95 10.82 12.33
CA THR A 134 -0.25 9.64 11.80
C THR A 134 -0.92 8.29 12.11
N THR A 135 -1.98 8.28 12.93
CA THR A 135 -2.77 7.07 13.19
C THR A 135 -3.83 6.81 12.12
N GLN A 136 -4.10 7.78 11.25
CA GLN A 136 -5.03 7.65 10.13
C GLN A 136 -4.39 6.88 8.96
N ASP A 137 -5.23 6.42 8.04
CA ASP A 137 -4.79 5.73 6.83
C ASP A 137 -3.84 6.61 5.99
N GLY A 138 -2.73 6.03 5.52
CA GLY A 138 -1.70 6.77 4.80
C GLY A 138 -2.17 7.33 3.49
N GLU A 139 -2.94 6.56 2.71
CA GLU A 139 -3.51 7.00 1.43
C GLU A 139 -4.57 8.09 1.64
N ALA A 140 -5.43 7.95 2.67
CA ALA A 140 -6.41 8.97 3.01
C ALA A 140 -5.73 10.31 3.40
N ARG A 141 -4.64 10.24 4.16
CA ARG A 141 -3.83 11.41 4.51
C ARG A 141 -3.18 12.03 3.27
N TYR A 142 -2.69 11.22 2.34
CA TYR A 142 -2.13 11.70 1.09
C TYR A 142 -3.18 12.41 0.21
N LEU A 143 -4.40 11.86 0.10
CA LEU A 143 -5.51 12.54 -0.58
C LEU A 143 -5.78 13.93 0.02
N VAL A 144 -5.84 14.01 1.34
CA VAL A 144 -6.05 15.30 2.04
C VAL A 144 -4.90 16.26 1.76
N PHE A 145 -3.66 15.78 1.75
CA PHE A 145 -2.50 16.60 1.40
C PHE A 145 -2.60 17.16 -0.02
N GLU A 146 -2.97 16.33 -1.01
CA GLU A 146 -3.17 16.78 -2.39
C GLU A 146 -4.22 17.88 -2.46
N TRP A 147 -5.36 17.70 -1.81
CA TRP A 147 -6.43 18.69 -1.79
C TRP A 147 -6.05 20.02 -1.10
N LEU A 148 -5.37 19.95 0.03
CA LEU A 148 -4.97 21.15 0.77
C LEU A 148 -3.89 21.96 0.04
N THR A 149 -3.12 21.32 -0.82
CA THR A 149 -1.99 21.92 -1.52
C THR A 149 -2.25 22.17 -3.01
N GLU A 150 -3.43 21.83 -3.51
CA GLU A 150 -3.79 22.03 -4.92
C GLU A 150 -3.62 23.52 -5.32
N GLY A 151 -2.82 23.75 -6.37
CA GLY A 151 -2.49 25.10 -6.84
C GLY A 151 -1.65 25.97 -5.90
N GLN A 152 -1.12 25.41 -4.80
CA GLN A 152 -0.36 26.12 -3.77
C GLN A 152 1.06 25.52 -3.61
N GLU A 153 1.91 25.65 -4.62
CA GLU A 153 3.24 25.03 -4.66
C GLU A 153 4.12 25.37 -3.44
N ALA A 154 4.09 26.63 -2.97
CA ALA A 154 4.88 27.03 -1.81
C ALA A 154 4.42 26.31 -0.52
N LEU A 155 3.10 26.15 -0.33
CA LEU A 155 2.54 25.40 0.79
C LEU A 155 2.86 23.92 0.68
N ARG A 156 2.70 23.35 -0.52
CA ARG A 156 3.07 21.96 -0.83
C ARG A 156 4.51 21.67 -0.42
N ASP A 157 5.41 22.52 -0.85
CA ASP A 157 6.83 22.42 -0.56
C ASP A 157 7.14 22.49 0.94
N GLN A 158 6.50 23.43 1.65
CA GLN A 158 6.67 23.57 3.09
C GLN A 158 6.17 22.34 3.86
N MET A 159 5.03 21.77 3.45
CA MET A 159 4.47 20.60 4.11
C MET A 159 5.30 19.33 3.85
N LEU A 160 5.79 19.14 2.61
CA LEU A 160 6.62 17.99 2.26
C LEU A 160 7.91 17.89 3.08
N ASP A 161 8.50 19.01 3.49
CA ASP A 161 9.69 18.99 4.35
C ASP A 161 9.46 18.26 5.68
N GLY A 162 8.22 18.25 6.19
CA GLY A 162 7.83 17.53 7.41
C GLY A 162 7.54 16.03 7.23
N PHE A 163 7.36 15.54 6.00
CA PHE A 163 6.90 14.16 5.74
C PHE A 163 7.99 13.17 5.32
N ARG A 164 9.28 13.54 5.39
CA ARG A 164 10.39 12.64 4.97
C ARG A 164 10.50 11.36 5.81
N ASP A 165 10.03 11.38 7.05
CA ASP A 165 9.98 10.23 7.96
C ASP A 165 8.55 9.79 8.29
N ASP A 166 7.56 10.28 7.51
CA ASP A 166 6.16 9.96 7.75
C ASP A 166 5.89 8.45 7.57
N PRO A 167 5.02 7.82 8.39
CA PRO A 167 4.62 6.43 8.22
C PRO A 167 3.82 6.19 6.93
N SER A 168 3.13 7.19 6.37
CA SER A 168 2.50 7.08 5.04
C SER A 168 3.57 6.96 3.97
N LEU A 169 3.50 5.89 3.18
CA LEU A 169 4.44 5.65 2.09
C LEU A 169 4.27 6.68 0.97
N GLU A 170 3.05 7.13 0.72
CA GLU A 170 2.72 8.13 -0.31
C GLU A 170 3.26 9.51 0.06
N LEU A 171 3.01 9.97 1.29
CA LEU A 171 3.54 11.25 1.79
C LEU A 171 5.07 11.23 1.82
N ARG A 172 5.66 10.15 2.33
CA ARG A 172 7.12 9.97 2.35
C ARG A 172 7.70 9.95 0.94
N TYR A 173 7.09 9.23 0.00
CA TYR A 173 7.52 9.20 -1.39
C TYR A 173 7.52 10.58 -2.02
N ALA A 174 6.44 11.34 -1.86
CA ALA A 174 6.35 12.71 -2.36
C ALA A 174 7.42 13.61 -1.71
N ALA A 175 7.63 13.51 -0.39
CA ALA A 175 8.60 14.31 0.35
C ALA A 175 10.05 14.02 -0.06
N ILE A 176 10.41 12.74 -0.18
CA ILE A 176 11.76 12.34 -0.61
C ILE A 176 11.97 12.69 -2.09
N GLY A 177 10.97 12.46 -2.96
CA GLY A 177 11.03 12.86 -4.36
C GLY A 177 11.35 14.35 -4.50
N ARG A 178 10.60 15.20 -3.77
CA ARG A 178 10.85 16.64 -3.77
C ARG A 178 12.23 17.03 -3.23
N ALA A 179 12.71 16.32 -2.20
CA ALA A 179 14.06 16.54 -1.67
C ALA A 179 15.14 16.16 -2.69
N ILE A 180 14.97 15.08 -3.45
CA ILE A 180 15.87 14.65 -4.52
C ILE A 180 15.90 15.68 -5.67
N ASP A 181 14.73 16.21 -6.06
CA ASP A 181 14.62 17.21 -7.13
C ASP A 181 15.32 18.53 -6.80
N ARG A 182 15.44 18.83 -5.50
CA ARG A 182 16.09 20.07 -4.98
C ARG A 182 17.57 19.90 -4.67
N LEU A 183 18.14 18.70 -4.89
CA LEU A 183 19.57 18.51 -4.66
C LEU A 183 20.40 19.40 -5.56
N ASP A 184 21.41 20.02 -4.98
CA ASP A 184 22.43 20.73 -5.72
C ASP A 184 23.16 19.81 -6.72
N LYS A 185 23.90 20.44 -7.65
CA LYS A 185 24.70 19.72 -8.65
C LYS A 185 25.73 18.75 -8.02
N ASN A 186 26.28 19.17 -6.85
CA ASN A 186 27.24 18.41 -6.04
C ASN A 186 26.74 18.38 -4.60
N PRO A 187 25.78 17.52 -4.28
CA PRO A 187 25.19 17.47 -2.95
C PRO A 187 26.18 16.89 -1.92
N GLU A 188 26.08 17.34 -0.69
CA GLU A 188 26.87 16.77 0.40
C GLU A 188 26.53 15.29 0.62
N LEU A 189 27.54 14.45 0.84
CA LEU A 189 27.35 13.02 1.14
C LEU A 189 26.43 12.77 2.33
N ALA A 190 26.51 13.61 3.37
CA ALA A 190 25.64 13.51 4.54
C ALA A 190 24.16 13.67 4.18
N VAL A 191 23.82 14.57 3.25
CA VAL A 191 22.45 14.77 2.75
C VAL A 191 21.98 13.55 1.98
N LEU A 192 22.80 13.02 1.08
CA LEU A 192 22.48 11.82 0.29
C LEU A 192 22.24 10.60 1.18
N ARG A 193 23.12 10.36 2.17
CA ARG A 193 22.97 9.25 3.12
C ARG A 193 21.68 9.37 3.94
N LYS A 194 21.35 10.59 4.42
CA LYS A 194 20.11 10.84 5.16
C LYS A 194 18.89 10.56 4.31
N LEU A 195 18.84 11.03 3.06
CA LEU A 195 17.74 10.77 2.15
C LEU A 195 17.62 9.28 1.83
N LEU A 196 18.75 8.56 1.68
CA LEU A 196 18.75 7.12 1.46
C LEU A 196 18.16 6.36 2.65
N ASP A 197 18.54 6.71 3.88
CA ASP A 197 17.96 6.08 5.09
C ASP A 197 16.45 6.36 5.24
N GLN A 198 16.00 7.54 4.81
CA GLN A 198 14.60 7.94 4.82
C GLN A 198 13.79 7.32 3.67
N SER A 199 14.42 6.96 2.56
CA SER A 199 13.74 6.39 1.38
C SER A 199 13.21 4.98 1.64
N ARG A 200 12.07 4.67 1.02
CA ARG A 200 11.45 3.34 1.08
C ARG A 200 11.13 2.80 -0.32
N HIS A 201 10.89 3.71 -1.26
CA HIS A 201 10.53 3.32 -2.62
C HIS A 201 11.77 2.92 -3.43
N PRO A 202 11.75 1.78 -4.15
CA PRO A 202 12.89 1.26 -4.89
C PRO A 202 13.55 2.29 -5.83
N SER A 203 12.77 3.01 -6.62
CA SER A 203 13.31 3.98 -7.58
C SER A 203 14.08 5.14 -6.92
N GLN A 204 13.65 5.57 -5.71
CA GLN A 204 14.36 6.61 -4.97
C GLN A 204 15.65 6.08 -4.35
N ILE A 205 15.63 4.85 -3.82
CA ILE A 205 16.82 4.16 -3.28
C ILE A 205 17.87 4.00 -4.39
N GLU A 206 17.47 3.51 -5.58
CA GLU A 206 18.35 3.37 -6.73
C GLU A 206 18.95 4.70 -7.18
N THR A 207 18.11 5.76 -7.25
CA THR A 207 18.54 7.11 -7.62
C THR A 207 19.58 7.64 -6.64
N LEU A 208 19.34 7.49 -5.33
CA LEU A 208 20.26 7.96 -4.29
C LEU A 208 21.54 7.14 -4.23
N ALA A 209 21.44 5.82 -4.38
CA ALA A 209 22.61 4.94 -4.46
C ALA A 209 23.52 5.29 -5.67
N LYS A 210 22.90 5.62 -6.82
CA LYS A 210 23.64 6.10 -7.99
C LYS A 210 24.36 7.43 -7.70
N LYS A 211 23.67 8.41 -7.09
CA LYS A 211 24.27 9.71 -6.73
C LYS A 211 25.40 9.56 -5.71
N LEU A 212 25.27 8.66 -4.74
CA LEU A 212 26.33 8.34 -3.78
C LEU A 212 27.56 7.76 -4.50
N LYS A 213 27.34 6.82 -5.44
CA LYS A 213 28.41 6.24 -6.25
C LYS A 213 29.13 7.28 -7.12
N GLU A 214 28.39 8.20 -7.74
CA GLU A 214 28.93 9.33 -8.51
C GLU A 214 29.76 10.28 -7.61
N SER A 215 29.43 10.35 -6.32
CA SER A 215 30.16 11.12 -5.30
C SER A 215 31.28 10.32 -4.62
N GLY A 216 31.64 9.12 -5.14
CA GLY A 216 32.74 8.29 -4.66
C GLY A 216 32.40 7.33 -3.51
N GLU A 217 31.11 7.15 -3.18
CA GLU A 217 30.66 6.23 -2.12
C GLU A 217 29.85 5.06 -2.70
N THR A 218 30.31 3.83 -2.45
CA THR A 218 29.56 2.63 -2.85
C THR A 218 28.56 2.24 -1.77
N VAL A 219 27.31 2.00 -2.19
CA VAL A 219 26.21 1.55 -1.33
C VAL A 219 25.97 0.06 -1.56
N ASP A 220 25.93 -0.71 -0.49
CA ASP A 220 25.44 -2.09 -0.53
C ASP A 220 23.91 -2.08 -0.67
N GLN A 221 23.44 -2.10 -1.92
CA GLN A 221 22.01 -2.04 -2.22
C GLN A 221 21.26 -3.26 -1.68
N ALA A 222 21.86 -4.46 -1.73
CA ALA A 222 21.24 -5.66 -1.19
C ALA A 222 20.91 -5.51 0.31
N LYS A 223 21.83 -4.88 1.06
CA LYS A 223 21.63 -4.58 2.47
C LYS A 223 20.59 -3.46 2.69
N VAL A 224 20.61 -2.40 1.87
CA VAL A 224 19.63 -1.30 1.97
C VAL A 224 18.22 -1.79 1.73
N PHE A 225 18.03 -2.69 0.78
CA PHE A 225 16.72 -3.31 0.50
C PHE A 225 16.35 -4.41 1.47
N GLY A 226 17.33 -5.09 2.07
CA GLY A 226 17.13 -6.27 2.93
C GLY A 226 16.92 -7.57 2.13
N PHE A 227 17.51 -7.68 0.94
CA PHE A 227 17.42 -8.90 0.12
C PHE A 227 18.13 -10.08 0.77
N LEU A 228 17.54 -11.26 0.62
CA LEU A 228 18.12 -12.54 1.03
C LEU A 228 18.95 -13.08 -0.13
N MET A 229 20.27 -13.13 0.06
CA MET A 229 21.23 -13.38 -1.03
C MET A 229 21.62 -14.85 -1.20
N THR A 230 21.43 -15.67 -0.15
CA THR A 230 21.86 -17.08 -0.13
C THR A 230 20.68 -18.01 0.09
N TRP A 231 20.60 -19.04 -0.74
CA TRP A 231 19.51 -19.99 -0.76
C TRP A 231 20.02 -21.42 -0.95
N ASP A 232 19.45 -22.37 -0.22
CA ASP A 232 19.54 -23.78 -0.54
C ASP A 232 18.40 -24.10 -1.52
N VAL A 233 18.73 -24.68 -2.68
CA VAL A 233 17.74 -24.97 -3.72
C VAL A 233 17.79 -26.44 -4.12
N ILE A 234 16.65 -26.99 -4.51
CA ILE A 234 16.53 -28.37 -4.98
C ILE A 234 15.51 -28.48 -6.12
N GLY A 235 15.86 -29.26 -7.12
CA GLY A 235 15.04 -29.57 -8.30
C GLY A 235 15.92 -30.07 -9.45
N PRO A 236 15.37 -30.19 -10.66
CA PRO A 236 13.99 -29.89 -11.02
C PRO A 236 13.02 -31.04 -10.68
N PHE A 237 11.82 -30.71 -10.23
CA PHE A 237 10.68 -31.64 -10.17
C PHE A 237 9.74 -31.38 -11.34
N ASP A 238 8.85 -32.33 -11.64
CA ASP A 238 7.96 -32.22 -12.80
C ASP A 238 6.87 -31.17 -12.61
N ASN A 239 6.59 -30.38 -13.66
CA ASN A 239 5.45 -29.47 -13.77
C ASN A 239 4.82 -29.53 -15.16
N HIS A 240 4.78 -30.75 -15.74
CA HIS A 240 4.26 -30.96 -17.09
C HIS A 240 2.83 -30.45 -17.22
N GLU A 241 2.56 -29.66 -18.27
CA GLU A 241 1.28 -29.01 -18.53
C GLU A 241 0.75 -28.15 -17.34
N GLN A 242 1.65 -27.65 -16.48
CA GLN A 242 1.33 -26.86 -15.30
C GLN A 242 0.46 -27.59 -14.26
N LYS A 243 0.35 -28.92 -14.36
CA LYS A 243 -0.57 -29.72 -13.52
C LYS A 243 -0.07 -29.97 -12.11
N HIS A 244 1.20 -29.69 -11.82
CA HIS A 244 1.82 -30.05 -10.55
C HIS A 244 2.02 -28.85 -9.59
N PHE A 245 1.45 -27.69 -9.89
CA PHE A 245 1.51 -26.54 -9.00
C PHE A 245 0.98 -26.85 -7.59
N HIS A 246 -0.15 -27.57 -7.50
CA HIS A 246 -0.75 -27.97 -6.23
C HIS A 246 -0.25 -29.33 -5.72
N THR A 247 0.60 -30.03 -6.46
CA THR A 247 1.15 -31.32 -6.01
C THR A 247 2.13 -31.12 -4.88
N VAL A 248 1.90 -31.79 -3.75
CA VAL A 248 2.81 -31.83 -2.62
C VAL A 248 3.87 -32.91 -2.88
N TYR A 249 5.06 -32.47 -3.29
CA TYR A 249 6.21 -33.37 -3.45
C TYR A 249 6.77 -33.82 -2.09
N PRO A 250 7.46 -34.99 -1.99
CA PRO A 250 8.07 -35.42 -0.73
C PRO A 250 8.97 -34.36 -0.09
N VAL A 251 9.75 -33.62 -0.89
CA VAL A 251 10.60 -32.52 -0.42
C VAL A 251 9.80 -31.41 0.23
N GLU A 252 8.63 -31.06 -0.33
CA GLU A 252 7.76 -30.02 0.25
C GLU A 252 7.28 -30.43 1.64
N ARG A 253 6.81 -31.69 1.77
CA ARG A 253 6.39 -32.22 3.06
C ARG A 253 7.52 -32.23 4.07
N ASP A 254 8.70 -32.67 3.65
CA ASP A 254 9.85 -32.74 4.54
C ASP A 254 10.33 -31.36 4.99
N LEU A 255 10.35 -30.37 4.10
CA LEU A 255 10.66 -28.96 4.44
C LEU A 255 9.66 -28.34 5.42
N LEU A 256 8.39 -28.70 5.36
CA LEU A 256 7.37 -28.10 6.20
C LEU A 256 7.23 -28.82 7.56
N ASP A 257 7.54 -30.13 7.62
CA ASP A 257 7.23 -30.98 8.78
C ASP A 257 8.48 -31.46 9.54
N LYS A 258 9.69 -31.37 8.98
CA LYS A 258 10.91 -31.93 9.53
C LYS A 258 12.06 -30.94 9.59
N PRO A 259 13.04 -31.16 10.47
CA PRO A 259 14.31 -30.42 10.41
C PRO A 259 14.98 -30.61 9.04
N PHE A 260 15.55 -29.54 8.51
CA PHE A 260 16.24 -29.56 7.23
C PHE A 260 17.48 -30.47 7.26
N ASP A 261 17.58 -31.36 6.26
CA ASP A 261 18.73 -32.21 6.03
C ASP A 261 19.30 -31.99 4.63
N PRO A 262 20.47 -31.32 4.49
CA PRO A 262 21.06 -31.00 3.19
C PRO A 262 21.58 -32.25 2.45
N SER A 263 21.72 -33.38 3.11
CA SER A 263 22.16 -34.64 2.50
C SER A 263 21.01 -35.44 1.87
N GLN A 264 19.77 -35.10 2.20
CA GLN A 264 18.58 -35.78 1.70
C GLN A 264 18.42 -35.60 0.20
N LYS A 265 18.15 -36.68 -0.49
CA LYS A 265 17.91 -36.73 -1.93
C LYS A 265 16.49 -37.17 -2.24
N TYR A 266 16.00 -36.77 -3.41
CA TYR A 266 14.62 -37.04 -3.83
C TYR A 266 14.56 -37.44 -5.30
N SER A 267 13.49 -38.13 -5.70
CA SER A 267 13.21 -38.43 -7.10
C SER A 267 12.72 -37.11 -7.77
N GLY A 268 13.53 -36.58 -8.67
CA GLY A 268 13.24 -35.42 -9.49
C GLY A 268 12.59 -35.78 -10.82
N LYS A 269 12.49 -34.78 -11.72
CA LYS A 269 11.87 -34.87 -13.05
C LYS A 269 12.61 -35.89 -13.95
N SER A 270 13.93 -35.91 -13.90
CA SER A 270 14.77 -36.73 -14.81
C SER A 270 15.79 -37.56 -14.05
N GLY A 271 15.54 -37.90 -12.80
CA GLY A 271 16.46 -38.68 -11.97
C GLY A 271 16.49 -38.18 -10.52
N GLU A 272 17.48 -38.64 -9.77
CA GLU A 272 17.67 -38.21 -8.38
C GLU A 272 18.22 -36.77 -8.33
N VAL A 273 17.66 -35.94 -7.43
CA VAL A 273 18.07 -34.57 -7.18
C VAL A 273 18.48 -34.38 -5.72
N GLY A 274 19.44 -33.51 -5.49
CA GLY A 274 19.94 -33.13 -4.16
C GLY A 274 20.01 -31.60 -4.00
N TRP A 275 20.27 -31.21 -2.77
CA TRP A 275 20.40 -29.78 -2.41
C TRP A 275 21.69 -29.19 -2.96
N GLN A 276 21.59 -27.93 -3.40
CA GLN A 276 22.73 -27.09 -3.76
C GLN A 276 22.53 -25.69 -3.16
N SER A 277 23.62 -25.06 -2.74
CA SER A 277 23.59 -23.70 -2.24
C SER A 277 23.89 -22.71 -3.36
N ILE A 278 23.08 -21.66 -3.49
CA ILE A 278 23.23 -20.58 -4.44
C ILE A 278 23.37 -19.29 -3.67
N THR A 279 24.39 -18.49 -3.98
CA THR A 279 24.51 -17.09 -3.51
C THR A 279 24.51 -16.21 -4.72
N THR A 280 23.58 -15.24 -4.78
CA THR A 280 23.55 -14.24 -5.83
C THR A 280 24.45 -13.06 -5.46
N GLU A 281 25.16 -12.52 -6.47
CA GLU A 281 25.95 -11.29 -6.36
C GLU A 281 25.18 -10.07 -6.93
N GLU A 282 23.98 -10.32 -7.47
CA GLU A 282 23.15 -9.27 -8.02
C GLU A 282 22.68 -8.32 -6.91
N ALA A 283 22.98 -7.03 -7.05
CA ALA A 283 22.65 -5.98 -6.07
C ALA A 283 21.14 -5.91 -5.73
N THR A 284 20.30 -6.39 -6.64
CA THR A 284 18.85 -6.48 -6.48
C THR A 284 18.37 -7.83 -5.90
N GLY A 285 19.31 -8.70 -5.48
CA GLY A 285 18.98 -9.98 -4.85
C GLY A 285 18.31 -11.01 -5.78
N ILE A 286 18.43 -10.84 -7.11
CA ILE A 286 17.84 -11.77 -8.07
C ILE A 286 18.61 -13.09 -8.04
N VAL A 287 17.87 -14.17 -7.81
CA VAL A 287 18.34 -15.56 -7.93
C VAL A 287 17.86 -16.12 -9.27
N ASP A 288 18.80 -16.43 -10.17
CA ASP A 288 18.50 -16.97 -11.50
C ASP A 288 18.48 -18.52 -11.46
N LEU A 289 17.28 -19.08 -11.41
CA LEU A 289 17.05 -20.52 -11.45
C LEU A 289 17.22 -21.07 -12.88
N ALA A 290 17.00 -20.27 -13.92
CA ALA A 290 17.20 -20.71 -15.29
C ALA A 290 18.67 -21.04 -15.55
N GLU A 291 19.61 -20.24 -15.04
CA GLU A 291 21.03 -20.53 -15.09
C GLU A 291 21.39 -21.79 -14.27
N SER A 292 20.89 -21.85 -13.02
CA SER A 292 21.21 -22.92 -12.08
C SER A 292 20.67 -24.30 -12.50
N PHE A 293 19.57 -24.35 -13.25
CA PHE A 293 18.90 -25.58 -13.68
C PHE A 293 18.85 -25.74 -15.21
N ASN A 294 19.89 -25.28 -15.93
CA ASN A 294 20.09 -25.49 -17.36
C ASN A 294 18.88 -25.10 -18.23
N LYS A 295 18.16 -24.03 -17.85
CA LYS A 295 16.95 -23.55 -18.52
C LYS A 295 15.83 -24.59 -18.65
N GLU A 296 15.76 -25.51 -17.69
CA GLU A 296 14.73 -26.55 -17.64
C GLU A 296 13.33 -25.96 -17.75
N LYS A 297 12.43 -26.65 -18.45
CA LYS A 297 11.04 -26.22 -18.70
C LYS A 297 10.05 -27.21 -18.08
N GLY A 298 8.80 -26.77 -17.82
CA GLY A 298 7.80 -27.60 -17.16
C GLY A 298 8.35 -28.17 -15.85
N ALA A 299 8.89 -27.31 -14.98
CA ALA A 299 9.70 -27.73 -13.85
C ALA A 299 9.38 -26.93 -12.58
N ILE A 300 9.65 -27.54 -11.44
CA ILE A 300 9.52 -26.93 -10.10
C ILE A 300 10.87 -26.99 -9.41
N VAL A 301 11.21 -25.89 -8.75
CA VAL A 301 12.32 -25.81 -7.79
C VAL A 301 11.78 -25.35 -6.45
N TYR A 302 12.31 -25.96 -5.38
CA TYR A 302 12.13 -25.44 -4.02
C TYR A 302 13.40 -24.69 -3.62
N ALA A 303 13.21 -23.52 -3.01
CA ALA A 303 14.28 -22.71 -2.46
C ALA A 303 14.01 -22.49 -0.97
N ARG A 304 15.04 -22.60 -0.16
CA ARG A 304 14.98 -22.47 1.29
C ARG A 304 16.07 -21.51 1.77
N THR A 305 15.74 -20.70 2.77
CA THR A 305 16.74 -19.92 3.52
C THR A 305 16.31 -19.78 4.98
N VAL A 306 17.21 -19.28 5.83
CA VAL A 306 16.94 -19.04 7.25
C VAL A 306 17.15 -17.57 7.56
N PHE A 307 16.17 -16.96 8.21
CA PHE A 307 16.22 -15.60 8.71
C PHE A 307 16.22 -15.57 10.23
N ARG A 308 17.28 -15.06 10.83
CA ARG A 308 17.44 -15.03 12.31
C ARG A 308 17.00 -13.69 12.88
N CYS A 309 16.07 -13.73 13.85
CA CYS A 309 15.60 -12.57 14.61
C CYS A 309 16.12 -12.60 16.06
N GLU A 310 16.46 -11.44 16.63
CA GLU A 310 16.80 -11.31 18.07
C GLU A 310 15.61 -11.61 18.97
N GLN A 311 14.48 -11.05 18.58
CA GLN A 311 13.23 -11.14 19.32
C GLN A 311 12.06 -11.34 18.36
N PRO A 312 10.92 -11.82 18.85
CA PRO A 312 9.73 -11.93 18.00
C PRO A 312 9.35 -10.56 17.46
N GLN A 313 9.03 -10.48 16.16
CA GLN A 313 8.61 -9.24 15.50
C GLN A 313 7.68 -9.53 14.32
N GLU A 314 6.82 -8.57 14.01
CA GLU A 314 6.03 -8.58 12.79
C GLU A 314 6.87 -7.97 11.67
N VAL A 315 6.90 -8.67 10.52
CA VAL A 315 7.63 -8.24 9.32
C VAL A 315 6.79 -8.52 8.10
N GLU A 316 7.18 -7.91 7.00
CA GLU A 316 6.67 -8.25 5.68
C GLU A 316 7.73 -9.03 4.90
N VAL A 317 7.32 -10.16 4.34
CA VAL A 317 8.07 -10.88 3.31
C VAL A 317 7.61 -10.37 1.96
N ARG A 318 8.55 -9.86 1.17
CA ARG A 318 8.28 -9.17 -0.08
C ARG A 318 9.00 -9.86 -1.22
N LEU A 319 8.21 -10.48 -2.11
CA LEU A 319 8.69 -11.32 -3.20
C LEU A 319 8.49 -10.63 -4.55
N GLY A 320 9.55 -10.61 -5.37
CA GLY A 320 9.44 -10.43 -6.81
C GLY A 320 9.66 -11.78 -7.48
N CYS A 321 8.71 -12.26 -8.29
CA CYS A 321 8.80 -13.55 -8.97
C CYS A 321 8.03 -13.53 -10.28
N ILE A 322 8.70 -13.92 -11.38
CA ILE A 322 8.07 -14.01 -12.71
C ILE A 322 7.11 -15.19 -12.80
N ASN A 323 7.41 -16.25 -12.06
CA ASN A 323 6.84 -17.57 -12.23
C ASN A 323 5.79 -17.86 -11.14
N ALA A 324 4.97 -18.87 -11.36
CA ALA A 324 4.01 -19.32 -10.36
C ALA A 324 4.74 -19.75 -9.08
N ASN A 325 4.22 -19.31 -7.92
CA ASN A 325 4.96 -19.43 -6.67
C ASN A 325 4.05 -19.70 -5.47
N LYS A 326 4.64 -20.35 -4.45
CA LYS A 326 4.10 -20.45 -3.09
C LYS A 326 5.19 -20.10 -2.10
N LEU A 327 4.83 -19.42 -1.02
CA LEU A 327 5.74 -19.05 0.06
C LEU A 327 5.22 -19.52 1.40
N TRP A 328 6.10 -20.12 2.19
CA TRP A 328 5.86 -20.50 3.59
C TRP A 328 6.92 -19.86 4.49
N VAL A 329 6.51 -19.52 5.70
CA VAL A 329 7.40 -19.13 6.80
C VAL A 329 7.09 -19.99 8.01
N ASN A 330 8.10 -20.68 8.54
CA ASN A 330 7.94 -21.63 9.66
C ASN A 330 6.81 -22.65 9.43
N GLY A 331 6.69 -23.19 8.21
CA GLY A 331 5.67 -24.16 7.83
C GLY A 331 4.27 -23.59 7.57
N GLN A 332 4.05 -22.29 7.77
CA GLN A 332 2.77 -21.63 7.51
C GLN A 332 2.78 -20.96 6.14
N GLU A 333 1.79 -21.29 5.28
CA GLU A 333 1.64 -20.65 3.98
C GLU A 333 1.30 -19.16 4.17
N VAL A 334 2.04 -18.30 3.47
CA VAL A 334 1.87 -16.86 3.50
C VAL A 334 1.07 -16.39 2.30
N PHE A 335 1.42 -16.90 1.11
CA PHE A 335 0.68 -16.64 -0.12
C PHE A 335 0.95 -17.70 -1.20
N THR A 336 0.05 -17.74 -2.16
CA THR A 336 0.08 -18.65 -3.32
C THR A 336 -0.37 -17.88 -4.56
N HIS A 337 0.44 -17.92 -5.64
CA HIS A 337 0.13 -17.26 -6.90
C HIS A 337 0.41 -18.22 -8.07
N GLU A 338 -0.63 -18.71 -8.72
CA GLU A 338 -0.54 -19.56 -9.91
C GLU A 338 -0.58 -18.68 -11.17
N VAL A 339 0.43 -17.81 -11.32
CA VAL A 339 0.57 -16.90 -12.46
C VAL A 339 1.93 -17.12 -13.11
N TYR A 340 1.93 -17.55 -14.35
CA TYR A 340 3.15 -17.77 -15.13
C TYR A 340 3.47 -16.53 -15.97
N HIS A 341 4.76 -16.16 -16.04
CA HIS A 341 5.27 -15.03 -16.81
C HIS A 341 4.65 -13.67 -16.45
N ALA A 342 4.30 -13.48 -15.18
CA ALA A 342 4.03 -12.15 -14.66
C ALA A 342 5.31 -11.29 -14.83
N GLY A 343 5.18 -10.00 -15.06
CA GLY A 343 6.33 -9.10 -14.95
C GLY A 343 6.97 -9.27 -13.56
N MET A 344 8.28 -9.03 -13.43
CA MET A 344 8.93 -9.00 -12.12
C MET A 344 9.22 -7.57 -11.70
N SER A 345 8.79 -7.22 -10.50
CA SER A 345 9.13 -5.98 -9.84
C SER A 345 9.53 -6.24 -8.39
N ILE A 346 10.29 -5.33 -7.79
CA ILE A 346 10.52 -5.35 -6.34
C ILE A 346 9.17 -5.18 -5.66
N ASP A 347 8.91 -5.97 -4.59
CA ASP A 347 7.68 -5.93 -3.80
C ASP A 347 6.39 -6.29 -4.59
N GLN A 348 6.50 -7.15 -5.59
CA GLN A 348 5.36 -7.58 -6.39
C GLN A 348 4.28 -8.28 -5.56
N TYR A 349 4.69 -9.11 -4.60
CA TYR A 349 3.83 -9.83 -3.66
C TYR A 349 4.30 -9.55 -2.23
N ILE A 350 3.37 -9.16 -1.35
CA ILE A 350 3.68 -8.79 0.03
C ILE A 350 2.82 -9.61 0.97
N GLY A 351 3.46 -10.24 1.96
CA GLY A 351 2.79 -10.99 3.01
C GLY A 351 3.31 -10.63 4.39
N SER A 352 2.38 -10.34 5.32
CA SER A 352 2.74 -10.05 6.71
C SER A 352 2.91 -11.33 7.50
N VAL A 353 3.99 -11.46 8.24
CA VAL A 353 4.29 -12.63 9.07
C VAL A 353 4.81 -12.23 10.44
N LYS A 354 4.52 -13.06 11.45
CA LYS A 354 5.10 -12.94 12.78
C LYS A 354 6.28 -13.89 12.90
N MET A 355 7.49 -13.36 12.89
CA MET A 355 8.70 -14.14 13.11
C MET A 355 8.94 -14.37 14.60
N LYS A 356 9.46 -15.55 14.94
CA LYS A 356 9.90 -15.93 16.29
C LYS A 356 11.34 -15.46 16.55
N ALA A 357 11.73 -15.38 17.81
CA ALA A 357 13.15 -15.24 18.18
C ALA A 357 13.94 -16.48 17.71
N GLY A 358 15.18 -16.28 17.26
CA GLY A 358 16.01 -17.31 16.65
C GLY A 358 15.70 -17.51 15.16
N ASP A 359 15.89 -18.73 14.69
CA ASP A 359 15.83 -19.07 13.28
C ASP A 359 14.39 -19.19 12.78
N ASN A 360 14.10 -18.50 11.70
CA ASN A 360 12.85 -18.58 10.95
C ASN A 360 13.16 -19.15 9.57
N GLU A 361 12.51 -20.26 9.24
CA GLU A 361 12.67 -20.92 7.95
C GLU A 361 11.73 -20.30 6.92
N ILE A 362 12.26 -19.95 5.77
CA ILE A 362 11.52 -19.41 4.62
C ILE A 362 11.67 -20.40 3.48
N VAL A 363 10.55 -20.86 2.93
CA VAL A 363 10.50 -21.84 1.84
C VAL A 363 9.70 -21.26 0.68
N LEU A 364 10.25 -21.38 -0.54
CA LEU A 364 9.61 -21.02 -1.79
C LEU A 364 9.46 -22.26 -2.67
N LYS A 365 8.31 -22.40 -3.32
CA LYS A 365 8.09 -23.28 -4.47
C LYS A 365 7.96 -22.38 -5.70
N ILE A 366 8.79 -22.57 -6.71
CA ILE A 366 8.81 -21.75 -7.93
C ILE A 366 8.62 -22.66 -9.14
N CYS A 367 7.55 -22.45 -9.92
CA CYS A 367 7.10 -23.34 -10.98
C CYS A 367 7.27 -22.69 -12.35
N GLN A 368 8.08 -23.26 -13.21
CA GLN A 368 8.25 -22.87 -14.62
C GLN A 368 7.33 -23.72 -15.52
N ASN A 369 6.79 -23.15 -16.59
CA ASN A 369 6.02 -23.87 -17.60
C ASN A 369 6.87 -24.27 -18.82
N GLU A 370 6.26 -24.81 -19.88
CA GLU A 370 6.94 -25.33 -21.07
C GLU A 370 7.20 -24.28 -22.15
N GLN A 371 6.76 -23.05 -21.97
CA GLN A 371 6.92 -21.99 -22.99
C GLN A 371 8.39 -21.74 -23.32
N THR A 372 8.70 -21.68 -24.60
CA THR A 372 10.09 -21.57 -25.11
C THR A 372 10.38 -20.23 -25.82
N GLU A 373 9.39 -19.35 -25.92
CA GLU A 373 9.54 -18.02 -26.49
C GLU A 373 10.62 -17.22 -25.72
N SER A 374 11.28 -16.30 -26.38
CA SER A 374 12.40 -15.55 -25.79
C SER A 374 12.04 -14.82 -24.50
N TRP A 375 10.82 -14.31 -24.41
CA TRP A 375 10.30 -13.64 -23.21
C TRP A 375 9.99 -14.61 -22.06
N ALA A 376 9.76 -15.90 -22.34
CA ALA A 376 9.44 -16.93 -21.37
C ALA A 376 10.66 -17.65 -20.79
N GLN A 377 11.88 -17.23 -21.14
CA GLN A 377 13.11 -17.92 -20.72
C GLN A 377 13.50 -17.65 -19.26
N ARG A 378 13.04 -16.54 -18.67
CA ARG A 378 13.39 -16.18 -17.31
C ARG A 378 12.69 -17.09 -16.30
N TRP A 379 13.46 -17.60 -15.37
CA TRP A 379 13.00 -18.35 -14.22
C TRP A 379 13.77 -17.86 -13.01
N GLN A 380 13.25 -16.86 -12.32
CA GLN A 380 13.99 -16.11 -11.32
C GLN A 380 13.06 -15.52 -10.26
N PHE A 381 13.64 -15.26 -9.10
CA PHE A 381 12.97 -14.59 -8.00
C PHE A 381 13.93 -13.68 -7.24
N GLN A 382 13.39 -12.80 -6.41
CA GLN A 382 14.09 -12.04 -5.38
C GLN A 382 13.18 -11.92 -4.17
N LEU A 383 13.74 -11.98 -2.97
CA LEU A 383 12.96 -11.85 -1.73
C LEU A 383 13.70 -10.97 -0.74
N ARG A 384 12.95 -10.08 -0.11
CA ARG A 384 13.45 -9.22 0.95
C ARG A 384 12.55 -9.21 2.18
N ILE A 385 13.13 -8.87 3.33
CA ILE A 385 12.40 -8.72 4.59
C ILE A 385 12.40 -7.25 4.98
N SER A 386 11.21 -6.74 5.32
CA SER A 386 11.04 -5.35 5.73
C SER A 386 10.04 -5.21 6.89
N ASP A 387 10.03 -4.04 7.52
CA ASP A 387 8.89 -3.63 8.33
C ASP A 387 7.70 -3.19 7.44
N ALA A 388 6.57 -2.85 8.06
CA ALA A 388 5.37 -2.40 7.35
C ALA A 388 5.56 -1.09 6.55
N THR A 389 6.63 -0.32 6.82
CA THR A 389 6.98 0.87 6.04
C THR A 389 7.88 0.57 4.84
N GLY A 390 8.31 -0.69 4.68
CA GLY A 390 9.26 -1.09 3.65
C GLY A 390 10.74 -0.88 4.02
N LYS A 391 11.05 -0.47 5.26
CA LYS A 391 12.43 -0.41 5.75
C LYS A 391 12.98 -1.81 5.93
N ALA A 392 14.18 -2.06 5.43
CA ALA A 392 14.84 -3.35 5.57
C ALA A 392 14.95 -3.80 7.03
N VAL A 393 14.55 -5.04 7.29
CA VAL A 393 14.88 -5.78 8.51
C VAL A 393 15.98 -6.76 8.16
N LEU A 394 17.11 -6.66 8.83
CA LEU A 394 18.30 -7.47 8.55
C LEU A 394 18.38 -8.66 9.50
N ALA A 395 18.79 -9.82 8.96
CA ALA A 395 19.09 -10.98 9.78
C ALA A 395 20.34 -10.74 10.65
N GLN A 396 20.35 -11.31 11.85
CA GLN A 396 21.51 -11.22 12.76
C GLN A 396 22.78 -11.91 12.27
N ASN A 397 22.64 -12.86 11.36
CA ASN A 397 23.74 -13.66 10.81
C ASN A 397 24.34 -13.09 9.52
N ARG A 398 24.15 -11.80 9.27
CA ARG A 398 24.75 -11.06 8.15
C ARG A 398 25.82 -10.09 8.60
#